data_c18db7a21a33bcf15d8b7f8abec468d3
#
_entry.id   c18db7a21a33bcf15d8b7f8abec468d3
#
_cell.length_a   1.000
_cell.length_b   1.000
_cell.length_c   1.000
_cell.angle_alpha   90.00
_cell.angle_beta   90.00
_cell.angle_gamma   90.00
#
_symmetry.space_group_name_H-M   'P 1'
#
loop_
_entity.id
_entity.type
_entity.pdbx_description
1 polymer ?
#
loop_
_entity_poly.entity_id
_entity_poly.type
_entity_poly.pdbx_seq_one_letter_code
_entity_poly.pdbx_strand_id
1 'polypeptide(L)'
;MRKKSEVIEREEVVIRFSGDSGDGMQLTGTLFSDTAALFGNDLSTFPDYPAEIRAPQGTVGGVSGFQVHLGHSKINTPGDFSDVLVAMNPAAIKANAKWIKPGGTIIYDEGNFTEKNIEKAGYKKNPISEEKLESYLSLIHI
;
A
#
# COMPACT_ATOMS: atom_id res chain seq x y z
N MET A 1 -27.07 -9.62 -4.64
CA MET A 1 -26.25 -10.71 -5.24
C MET A 1 -24.82 -10.59 -4.71
N ARG A 2 -24.33 -11.58 -4.00
CA ARG A 2 -22.88 -11.62 -3.67
C ARG A 2 -22.12 -11.84 -4.98
N LYS A 3 -21.27 -10.89 -5.37
CA LYS A 3 -20.28 -11.11 -6.43
C LYS A 3 -19.45 -12.33 -6.04
N LYS A 4 -19.38 -13.31 -6.93
CA LYS A 4 -18.53 -14.48 -6.75
C LYS A 4 -17.10 -13.96 -6.60
N SER A 5 -16.46 -14.22 -5.46
CA SER A 5 -15.05 -13.84 -5.24
C SER A 5 -14.19 -14.64 -6.22
N GLU A 6 -13.46 -13.93 -7.06
CA GLU A 6 -12.47 -14.54 -7.93
C GLU A 6 -11.21 -14.78 -7.10
N VAL A 7 -10.73 -16.02 -7.11
CA VAL A 7 -9.46 -16.39 -6.48
C VAL A 7 -8.37 -16.37 -7.54
N ILE A 8 -7.38 -15.51 -7.36
CA ILE A 8 -6.22 -15.42 -8.24
C ILE A 8 -5.04 -16.07 -7.52
N GLU A 9 -4.51 -17.16 -8.10
CA GLU A 9 -3.31 -17.80 -7.60
C GLU A 9 -2.06 -17.11 -8.18
N ARG A 10 -1.08 -16.86 -7.32
CA ARG A 10 0.20 -16.26 -7.67
C ARG A 10 1.34 -17.02 -7.02
N GLU A 11 2.45 -17.17 -7.72
CA GLU A 11 3.67 -17.78 -7.18
C GLU A 11 4.38 -16.86 -6.19
N GLU A 12 4.32 -15.56 -6.46
CA GLU A 12 4.89 -14.52 -5.61
C GLU A 12 4.05 -13.24 -5.67
N VAL A 13 4.14 -12.43 -4.62
CA VAL A 13 3.46 -11.14 -4.54
C VAL A 13 4.26 -10.15 -3.72
N VAL A 14 4.24 -8.89 -4.14
CA VAL A 14 4.79 -7.76 -3.40
C VAL A 14 3.65 -6.91 -2.87
N ILE A 15 3.59 -6.76 -1.56
CA ILE A 15 2.56 -5.97 -0.86
C ILE A 15 3.24 -4.83 -0.13
N ARG A 16 2.72 -3.62 -0.32
CA ARG A 16 3.16 -2.44 0.42
C ARG A 16 2.04 -1.92 1.29
N PHE A 17 2.32 -1.81 2.59
CA PHE A 17 1.47 -1.15 3.57
C PHE A 17 1.96 0.28 3.74
N SER A 18 1.09 1.27 3.68
CA SER A 18 1.47 2.67 3.81
C SER A 18 0.39 3.51 4.50
N GLY A 19 0.85 4.38 5.38
CA GLY A 19 0.01 5.28 6.17
C GLY A 19 0.85 6.28 6.94
N ASP A 20 0.24 7.00 7.87
CA ASP A 20 0.99 7.86 8.79
C ASP A 20 1.82 7.03 9.77
N SER A 21 2.87 7.61 10.31
CA SER A 21 3.74 6.92 11.28
C SER A 21 3.01 6.44 12.55
N GLY A 22 1.84 7.02 12.85
CA GLY A 22 0.96 6.59 13.95
C GLY A 22 -0.05 5.50 13.61
N ASP A 23 -0.18 5.10 12.34
CA ASP A 23 -1.19 4.13 11.88
C ASP A 23 -0.80 2.65 12.12
N GLY A 24 0.37 2.40 12.67
CA GLY A 24 0.83 1.05 13.00
C GLY A 24 1.26 0.23 11.77
N MET A 25 1.76 0.88 10.72
CA MET A 25 2.19 0.20 9.49
C MET A 25 3.32 -0.78 9.72
N GLN A 26 4.27 -0.46 10.59
CA GLN A 26 5.37 -1.36 10.94
C GLN A 26 4.86 -2.60 11.67
N LEU A 27 3.93 -2.43 12.60
CA LEU A 27 3.29 -3.54 13.32
C LEU A 27 2.47 -4.41 12.37
N THR A 28 1.64 -3.81 11.53
CA THR A 28 0.81 -4.52 10.55
C THR A 28 1.67 -5.33 9.58
N GLY A 29 2.72 -4.74 9.04
CA GLY A 29 3.64 -5.41 8.13
C GLY A 29 4.38 -6.57 8.80
N THR A 30 4.83 -6.39 10.03
CA THR A 30 5.50 -7.44 10.82
C THR A 30 4.56 -8.61 11.09
N LEU A 31 3.35 -8.35 11.58
CA LEU A 31 2.35 -9.39 11.86
C LEU A 31 1.95 -10.16 10.59
N PHE A 32 1.80 -9.44 9.47
CA PHE A 32 1.53 -10.07 8.18
C PHE A 32 2.68 -10.98 7.76
N SER A 33 3.92 -10.51 7.88
CA SER A 33 5.13 -11.26 7.52
C SER A 33 5.28 -12.53 8.36
N ASP A 34 5.08 -12.42 9.68
CA ASP A 34 5.14 -13.55 10.59
C ASP A 34 4.07 -14.60 10.25
N THR A 35 2.87 -14.16 9.94
CA THR A 35 1.78 -15.05 9.53
C THR A 35 2.10 -15.73 8.19
N ALA A 36 2.61 -15.00 7.21
CA ALA A 36 3.00 -15.56 5.92
C ALA A 36 4.11 -16.62 6.05
N ALA A 37 5.09 -16.37 6.95
CA ALA A 37 6.16 -17.32 7.25
C ALA A 37 5.62 -18.61 7.90
N LEU A 38 4.65 -18.50 8.81
CA LEU A 38 3.99 -19.66 9.42
C LEU A 38 3.26 -20.56 8.40
N PHE A 39 2.77 -19.98 7.30
CA PHE A 39 2.18 -20.73 6.18
C PHE A 39 3.22 -21.31 5.21
N GLY A 40 4.51 -21.19 5.51
CA GLY A 40 5.59 -21.79 4.73
C GLY A 40 6.05 -20.96 3.52
N ASN A 41 5.66 -19.70 3.44
CA ASN A 41 6.19 -18.80 2.41
C ASN A 41 7.60 -18.32 2.77
N ASP A 42 8.44 -18.18 1.76
CA ASP A 42 9.67 -17.40 1.87
C ASP A 42 9.34 -15.92 1.69
N LEU A 43 10.07 -15.04 2.35
CA LEU A 43 9.78 -13.61 2.30
C LEU A 43 11.03 -12.74 2.52
N SER A 44 10.94 -11.52 1.98
CA SER A 44 11.87 -10.43 2.24
C SER A 44 11.09 -9.17 2.56
N THR A 45 11.52 -8.42 3.55
CA THR A 45 10.81 -7.24 4.04
C THR A 45 11.67 -5.99 3.97
N PHE A 46 11.01 -4.85 3.80
CA PHE A 46 11.63 -3.54 3.82
C PHE A 46 10.76 -2.55 4.62
N PRO A 47 11.14 -2.24 5.86
CA PRO A 47 10.52 -1.14 6.60
C PRO A 47 10.98 0.19 6.03
N ASP A 48 10.03 1.08 5.78
CA ASP A 48 10.26 2.41 5.23
C ASP A 48 9.74 3.46 6.20
N TYR A 49 10.66 4.05 6.95
CA TYR A 49 10.36 5.10 7.91
C TYR A 49 10.42 6.46 7.23
N PRO A 50 9.57 7.43 7.63
CA PRO A 50 9.68 8.78 7.10
C PRO A 50 11.07 9.37 7.44
N ALA A 51 11.77 9.82 6.40
CA ALA A 51 13.12 10.36 6.52
C ALA A 51 13.17 11.70 7.31
N GLU A 52 12.06 12.43 7.33
CA GLU A 52 11.95 13.74 7.96
C GLU A 52 10.63 13.89 8.72
N ILE A 53 10.73 14.42 9.95
CA ILE A 53 9.56 14.77 10.77
C ILE A 53 8.85 16.00 10.19
N ARG A 54 9.60 16.87 9.49
CA ARG A 54 9.09 18.05 8.77
C ARG A 54 9.46 17.96 7.31
N ALA A 55 8.48 17.67 6.48
CA ALA A 55 8.69 17.65 5.03
C ALA A 55 8.83 19.07 4.48
N PRO A 56 9.70 19.29 3.47
CA PRO A 56 9.72 20.53 2.71
C PRO A 56 8.35 20.84 2.11
N GLN A 57 8.04 22.13 1.94
CA GLN A 57 6.79 22.56 1.35
C GLN A 57 6.57 21.91 -0.03
N GLY A 58 5.40 21.31 -0.26
CA GLY A 58 5.06 20.60 -1.49
C GLY A 58 5.42 19.11 -1.53
N THR A 59 6.02 18.56 -0.46
CA THR A 59 6.27 17.13 -0.31
C THR A 59 5.31 16.51 0.70
N VAL A 60 5.06 15.19 0.54
CA VAL A 60 4.21 14.43 1.46
C VAL A 60 5.08 13.89 2.58
N GLY A 61 5.00 14.53 3.76
CA GLY A 61 5.76 14.14 4.94
C GLY A 61 5.02 13.15 5.82
N GLY A 62 5.76 12.46 6.67
CA GLY A 62 5.23 11.59 7.70
C GLY A 62 4.65 10.26 7.20
N VAL A 63 4.79 9.93 5.94
CA VAL A 63 4.33 8.65 5.38
C VAL A 63 5.29 7.55 5.76
N SER A 64 4.79 6.56 6.49
CA SER A 64 5.47 5.32 6.84
C SER A 64 5.05 4.20 5.91
N GLY A 65 5.94 3.27 5.64
CA GLY A 65 5.66 2.12 4.80
C GLY A 65 6.31 0.85 5.31
N PHE A 66 5.75 -0.28 4.91
CA PHE A 66 6.33 -1.59 5.11
C PHE A 66 6.06 -2.44 3.87
N GLN A 67 7.09 -2.91 3.22
CA GLN A 67 6.96 -3.73 2.03
C GLN A 67 7.32 -5.17 2.33
N VAL A 68 6.50 -6.09 1.84
CA VAL A 68 6.70 -7.54 1.96
C VAL A 68 6.68 -8.14 0.57
N HIS A 69 7.74 -8.81 0.21
CA HIS A 69 7.81 -9.68 -0.95
C HIS A 69 7.75 -11.13 -0.46
N LEU A 70 6.71 -11.83 -0.80
CA LEU A 70 6.52 -13.21 -0.37
C LEU A 70 6.25 -14.13 -1.56
N GLY A 71 6.60 -15.38 -1.42
CA GLY A 71 6.41 -16.37 -2.46
C GLY A 71 6.64 -17.80 -1.99
N HIS A 72 6.29 -18.73 -2.85
CA HIS A 72 6.48 -20.14 -2.59
C HIS A 72 7.93 -20.58 -2.81
N SER A 73 8.64 -19.91 -3.69
CA SER A 73 10.07 -20.11 -3.97
C SER A 73 10.92 -19.10 -3.21
N LYS A 74 12.23 -19.27 -3.24
CA LYS A 74 13.19 -18.41 -2.56
C LYS A 74 13.07 -16.95 -3.00
N ILE A 75 12.86 -16.05 -2.04
CA ILE A 75 12.77 -14.60 -2.23
C ILE A 75 14.06 -13.94 -1.74
N ASN A 76 14.74 -13.20 -2.61
CA ASN A 76 16.04 -12.58 -2.30
C ASN A 76 15.98 -11.07 -2.09
N THR A 77 14.90 -10.41 -2.51
CA THR A 77 14.75 -8.95 -2.43
C THR A 77 13.34 -8.56 -2.00
N PRO A 78 13.15 -7.39 -1.37
CA PRO A 78 11.82 -6.89 -1.03
C PRO A 78 10.99 -6.45 -2.25
N GLY A 79 11.56 -6.47 -3.46
CA GLY A 79 10.92 -6.04 -4.70
C GLY A 79 10.91 -4.53 -4.90
N ASP A 80 10.81 -4.08 -6.15
CA ASP A 80 10.77 -2.65 -6.51
C ASP A 80 9.34 -2.13 -6.63
N PHE A 81 8.52 -2.82 -7.43
CA PHE A 81 7.12 -2.46 -7.68
C PHE A 81 6.19 -3.39 -6.91
N SER A 82 5.13 -2.82 -6.33
CA SER A 82 4.15 -3.59 -5.59
C SER A 82 3.00 -4.07 -6.48
N ASP A 83 2.53 -5.28 -6.21
CA ASP A 83 1.29 -5.83 -6.78
C ASP A 83 0.08 -5.30 -6.03
N VAL A 84 0.23 -5.05 -4.73
CA VAL A 84 -0.82 -4.56 -3.83
C VAL A 84 -0.29 -3.39 -3.00
N LEU A 85 -1.04 -2.30 -2.96
CA LEU A 85 -0.84 -1.20 -2.02
C LEU A 85 -2.00 -1.18 -1.02
N VAL A 86 -1.68 -1.25 0.26
CA VAL A 86 -2.63 -0.97 1.34
C VAL A 86 -2.39 0.46 1.80
N ALA A 87 -3.31 1.36 1.48
CA ALA A 87 -3.19 2.79 1.73
C ALA A 87 -4.18 3.24 2.79
N MET A 88 -3.69 3.69 3.93
CA MET A 88 -4.53 4.12 5.05
C MET A 88 -5.04 5.55 4.92
N ASN A 89 -4.48 6.35 4.00
CA ASN A 89 -4.87 7.74 3.78
C ASN A 89 -4.47 8.22 2.37
N PRO A 90 -4.93 9.40 1.92
CA PRO A 90 -4.57 9.95 0.61
C PRO A 90 -3.06 10.19 0.42
N ALA A 91 -2.33 10.56 1.47
CA ALA A 91 -0.89 10.78 1.42
C ALA A 91 -0.13 9.49 1.09
N ALA A 92 -0.59 8.35 1.60
CA ALA A 92 -0.03 7.04 1.27
C ALA A 92 -0.16 6.71 -0.22
N ILE A 93 -1.28 7.03 -0.85
CA ILE A 93 -1.45 6.88 -2.30
C ILE A 93 -0.47 7.78 -3.04
N LYS A 94 -0.40 9.06 -2.68
CA LYS A 94 0.47 10.03 -3.36
C LYS A 94 1.94 9.62 -3.32
N ALA A 95 2.40 9.13 -2.19
CA ALA A 95 3.78 8.70 -2.02
C ALA A 95 4.12 7.42 -2.81
N ASN A 96 3.16 6.53 -3.01
CA ASN A 96 3.40 5.18 -3.50
C ASN A 96 2.78 4.84 -4.86
N ALA A 97 1.89 5.68 -5.42
CA ALA A 97 1.18 5.37 -6.66
C ALA A 97 2.12 5.03 -7.83
N LYS A 98 3.25 5.71 -7.93
CA LYS A 98 4.26 5.46 -8.98
C LYS A 98 4.96 4.11 -8.87
N TRP A 99 4.86 3.45 -7.72
CA TRP A 99 5.52 2.16 -7.45
C TRP A 99 4.57 0.97 -7.53
N ILE A 100 3.32 1.19 -7.92
CA ILE A 100 2.35 0.12 -8.14
C ILE A 100 2.49 -0.38 -9.58
N LYS A 101 2.51 -1.70 -9.76
CA LYS A 101 2.50 -2.31 -11.10
C LYS A 101 1.22 -1.96 -11.83
N PRO A 102 1.25 -1.76 -13.17
CA PRO A 102 0.04 -1.66 -13.97
C PRO A 102 -0.88 -2.85 -13.72
N GLY A 103 -2.17 -2.59 -13.50
CA GLY A 103 -3.14 -3.61 -13.12
C GLY A 103 -3.06 -4.10 -11.67
N GLY A 104 -2.24 -3.47 -10.85
CA GLY A 104 -2.14 -3.76 -9.42
C GLY A 104 -3.41 -3.44 -8.65
N THR A 105 -3.42 -3.76 -7.36
CA THR A 105 -4.57 -3.58 -6.48
C THR A 105 -4.29 -2.54 -5.42
N ILE A 106 -5.21 -1.62 -5.20
CA ILE A 106 -5.18 -0.71 -4.04
C ILE A 106 -6.29 -1.11 -3.08
N ILE A 107 -5.91 -1.36 -1.83
CA ILE A 107 -6.81 -1.52 -0.69
C ILE A 107 -6.71 -0.24 0.13
N TYR A 108 -7.80 0.43 0.40
CA TYR A 108 -7.77 1.71 1.09
C TYR A 108 -8.86 1.84 2.16
N ASP A 109 -8.57 2.62 3.19
CA ASP A 109 -9.52 2.97 4.24
C ASP A 109 -10.32 4.21 3.80
N GLU A 110 -11.53 3.98 3.27
CA GLU A 110 -12.43 5.03 2.78
C GLU A 110 -12.72 6.09 3.86
N GLY A 111 -12.81 5.68 5.12
CA GLY A 111 -13.09 6.59 6.24
C GLY A 111 -12.03 7.67 6.44
N ASN A 112 -10.81 7.43 6.00
CA ASN A 112 -9.71 8.40 6.08
C ASN A 112 -9.54 9.29 4.84
N PHE A 113 -10.35 9.09 3.79
CA PHE A 113 -10.35 9.92 2.58
C PHE A 113 -11.28 11.13 2.72
N THR A 114 -11.14 11.86 3.81
CA THR A 114 -11.87 13.10 4.08
C THR A 114 -11.31 14.27 3.27
N GLU A 115 -12.11 15.30 3.02
CA GLU A 115 -11.66 16.51 2.33
C GLU A 115 -10.39 17.10 2.95
N LYS A 116 -10.33 17.15 4.27
CA LYS A 116 -9.15 17.61 5.01
C LYS A 116 -7.89 16.80 4.70
N ASN A 117 -7.99 15.48 4.68
CA ASN A 117 -6.86 14.61 4.42
C ASN A 117 -6.44 14.64 2.93
N ILE A 118 -7.41 14.78 2.04
CA ILE A 118 -7.17 14.94 0.60
C ILE A 118 -6.41 16.23 0.33
N GLU A 119 -6.85 17.36 0.91
CA GLU A 119 -6.18 18.65 0.79
C GLU A 119 -4.78 18.63 1.43
N LYS A 120 -4.64 18.05 2.62
CA LYS A 120 -3.35 17.88 3.31
C LYS A 120 -2.33 17.09 2.48
N ALA A 121 -2.79 16.10 1.73
CA ALA A 121 -1.95 15.33 0.81
C ALA A 121 -1.63 16.10 -0.50
N GLY A 122 -2.20 17.28 -0.69
CA GLY A 122 -1.98 18.12 -1.87
C GLY A 122 -2.80 17.71 -3.10
N TYR A 123 -3.89 17.00 -2.90
CA TYR A 123 -4.87 16.71 -3.95
C TYR A 123 -5.97 17.78 -3.98
N LYS A 124 -6.42 18.11 -5.20
CA LYS A 124 -7.58 18.99 -5.39
C LYS A 124 -8.91 18.24 -5.35
N LYS A 125 -8.87 16.94 -5.64
CA LYS A 125 -10.00 16.02 -5.67
C LYS A 125 -9.61 14.69 -5.05
N ASN A 126 -10.60 13.88 -4.68
CA ASN A 126 -10.36 12.53 -4.17
C ASN A 126 -9.59 11.70 -5.23
N PRO A 127 -8.37 11.22 -4.94
CA PRO A 127 -7.55 10.48 -5.90
C PRO A 127 -8.18 9.15 -6.33
N ILE A 128 -9.07 8.58 -5.51
CA ILE A 128 -9.77 7.33 -5.83
C ILE A 128 -10.80 7.54 -6.94
N SER A 129 -11.43 8.72 -7.02
CA SER A 129 -12.42 9.06 -8.04
C SER A 129 -11.80 9.62 -9.33
N GLU A 130 -10.49 9.79 -9.41
CA GLU A 130 -9.83 10.16 -10.66
C GLU A 130 -9.79 8.96 -11.60
N GLU A 131 -10.37 9.10 -12.78
CA GLU A 131 -10.52 8.04 -13.81
C GLU A 131 -9.21 7.28 -14.13
N LYS A 132 -8.06 7.91 -13.92
CA LYS A 132 -6.75 7.29 -14.14
C LYS A 132 -6.41 6.16 -13.17
N LEU A 133 -6.86 6.22 -11.93
CA LEU A 133 -6.64 5.14 -10.96
C LEU A 133 -7.65 4.02 -11.17
N GLU A 134 -8.89 4.35 -11.48
CA GLU A 134 -9.94 3.35 -11.73
C GLU A 134 -9.71 2.52 -12.99
N SER A 135 -9.08 3.10 -14.02
CA SER A 135 -8.83 2.41 -15.29
C SER A 135 -7.68 1.41 -15.26
N TYR A 136 -6.78 1.52 -14.29
CA TYR A 136 -5.55 0.71 -14.23
C TYR A 136 -5.44 -0.20 -13.01
N LEU A 137 -6.31 -0.05 -12.02
CA LEU A 137 -6.18 -0.67 -10.72
C LEU A 137 -7.50 -1.30 -10.26
N SER A 138 -7.39 -2.44 -9.60
CA SER A 138 -8.51 -2.99 -8.84
C SER A 138 -8.58 -2.29 -7.48
N LEU A 139 -9.68 -1.60 -7.19
CA LEU A 139 -9.86 -0.86 -5.94
C LEU A 139 -10.70 -1.69 -4.96
N ILE A 140 -10.18 -1.84 -3.75
CA ILE A 140 -10.89 -2.49 -2.64
C ILE A 140 -10.90 -1.51 -1.47
N HIS A 141 -12.11 -1.12 -1.04
CA HIS A 141 -12.27 -0.27 0.15
C HIS A 141 -12.69 -1.09 1.37
N ILE A 142 -12.19 -0.65 2.46
CA ILE A 142 -12.48 -1.21 3.77
C ILE A 142 -13.38 -0.26 4.56
#